data_b0f2c122b56f6f6ce07dc46085bdb7c0
#
_entry.id   b0f2c122b56f6f6ce07dc46085bdb7c0
#
_cell.length_a   1.000
_cell.length_b   1.000
_cell.length_c   1.000
_cell.angle_alpha   90.00
_cell.angle_beta   90.00
_cell.angle_gamma   90.00
#
_symmetry.space_group_name_H-M   'P 1'
#
loop_
_entity.id
_entity.type
_entity.pdbx_description
1 polymer ?
#
loop_
_entity_poly.entity_id
_entity_poly.type
_entity_poly.pdbx_seq_one_letter_code
_entity_poly.pdbx_strand_id
1 'polypeptide(L)' 'MIISCDTTLQFMDTIEALTVRGLGFKANWHGLVITLTGNY' A
#
# COMPACT_ATOMS: atom_id res chain seq x y z
N MET A 1 4.92 9.08 -2.10
CA MET A 1 3.72 8.81 -2.91
C MET A 1 2.66 8.14 -2.05
N ILE A 2 1.43 8.57 -2.21
CA ILE A 2 0.31 8.05 -1.41
C ILE A 2 -0.70 7.39 -2.33
N ILE A 3 -1.13 6.19 -1.97
CA ILE A 3 -2.12 5.45 -2.73
C ILE A 3 -3.38 5.34 -1.87
N SER A 4 -4.50 5.84 -2.39
CA SER A 4 -5.78 5.72 -1.71
C SER A 4 -6.58 4.60 -2.34
N CYS A 5 -7.11 3.72 -1.51
CA CYS A 5 -7.92 2.60 -1.98
C CYS A 5 -9.36 2.78 -1.52
N ASP A 6 -10.30 2.24 -2.31
CA ASP A 6 -11.72 2.36 -2.00
C ASP A 6 -12.25 1.16 -1.26
N THR A 7 -11.64 0.00 -1.42
CA THR A 7 -12.11 -1.23 -0.81
C THR A 7 -10.97 -1.96 -0.12
N THR A 8 -11.32 -2.81 0.83
CA THR A 8 -10.32 -3.61 1.53
C THR A 8 -9.62 -4.57 0.57
N LEU A 9 -10.36 -5.12 -0.38
CA LEU A 9 -9.77 -6.01 -1.38
C LEU A 9 -8.70 -5.30 -2.19
N GLN A 10 -9.01 -4.09 -2.64
CA GLN A 10 -8.07 -3.29 -3.40
C GLN A 10 -6.85 -2.95 -2.55
N PHE A 11 -7.07 -2.64 -1.28
CA PHE A 11 -6.01 -2.31 -0.34
C PHE A 11 -5.04 -3.49 -0.20
N MET A 12 -5.57 -4.67 0.05
CA MET A 12 -4.75 -5.87 0.21
C MET A 12 -4.02 -6.23 -1.08
N ASP A 13 -4.68 -6.08 -2.21
CA ASP A 13 -4.09 -6.37 -3.50
C ASP A 13 -2.88 -5.46 -3.76
N THR A 14 -3.02 -4.20 -3.42
CA THR A 14 -1.93 -3.25 -3.58
C THR A 14 -0.76 -3.59 -2.66
N ILE A 15 -1.04 -3.96 -1.41
CA ILE A 15 -0.01 -4.35 -0.47
C ILE A 15 0.76 -5.57 -1.00
N GLU A 16 0.04 -6.54 -1.53
CA GLU A 16 0.66 -7.73 -2.08
C GLU A 16 1.59 -7.38 -3.24
N ALA A 17 1.13 -6.53 -4.13
CA ALA A 17 1.93 -6.10 -5.28
C ALA A 17 3.20 -5.40 -4.83
N LEU A 18 3.10 -4.53 -3.83
CA LEU A 18 4.25 -3.81 -3.32
C LEU A 18 5.24 -4.74 -2.62
N THR A 19 4.71 -5.72 -1.91
CA THR A 19 5.55 -6.70 -1.22
C THR A 19 6.33 -7.54 -2.22
N VAL A 20 5.68 -7.95 -3.29
CA VAL A 20 6.33 -8.74 -4.33
C VAL A 20 7.46 -7.96 -4.99
N ARG A 21 7.27 -6.67 -5.13
CA ARG A 21 8.29 -5.81 -5.74
C ARG A 21 9.39 -5.40 -4.77
N GLY A 22 9.19 -5.69 -3.49
CA GLY A 22 10.18 -5.34 -2.48
C GLY A 22 10.23 -3.86 -2.16
N LEU A 23 9.16 -3.13 -2.41
CA LEU A 23 9.11 -1.70 -2.14
C LEU A 23 8.77 -1.43 -0.68
N GLY A 24 9.37 -0.37 -0.12
CA GLY A 24 9.04 0.05 1.22
C GLY A 24 7.74 0.85 1.24
N PHE A 25 6.89 0.57 2.21
CA PHE A 25 5.62 1.26 2.32
C PHE A 25 5.07 1.20 3.73
N LYS A 26 4.12 2.08 3.99
CA LYS A 26 3.36 2.11 5.23
C LYS A 26 1.88 1.99 4.89
N ALA A 27 1.21 1.02 5.51
CA ALA A 27 -0.21 0.79 5.25
C ALA A 27 -1.04 1.30 6.42
N ASN A 28 -2.08 2.05 6.11
CA ASN A 28 -2.99 2.57 7.13
C ASN A 28 -4.39 2.01 6.87
N TRP A 29 -4.83 1.10 7.73
CA TRP A 29 -6.13 0.47 7.58
C TRP A 29 -7.30 1.42 7.83
N HIS A 30 -7.07 2.47 8.59
CA HIS A 30 -8.12 3.42 8.93
C HIS A 30 -8.70 4.11 7.70
N GLY A 31 -7.85 4.46 6.77
CA GLY A 31 -8.31 5.15 5.59
C GLY A 31 -8.03 4.38 4.31
N LEU A 32 -7.60 3.12 4.44
CA LEU A 32 -7.19 2.31 3.30
C LEU A 32 -6.17 3.06 2.46
N VAL A 33 -5.20 3.65 3.13
CA VAL A 33 -4.18 4.47 2.50
C VAL A 33 -2.82 3.82 2.65
N ILE A 34 -2.05 3.83 1.57
CA ILE A 34 -0.70 3.29 1.57
C ILE A 34 0.26 4.42 1.22
N THR A 35 1.25 4.62 2.08
CA THR A 35 2.28 5.63 1.84
C THR A 35 3.57 4.93 1.45
N LEU A 36 4.07 5.22 0.27
CA LEU A 36 5.34 4.66 -0.18
C LEU A 36 6.48 5.43 0.44
N THR A 37 7.39 4.72 1.10
CA THR A 37 8.53 5.35 1.74
C THR A 37 9.68 5.57 0.78
N GLY A 38 9.64 4.93 -0.36
CA GLY A 38 10.66 5.10 -1.36
C GLY A 38 11.96 4.37 -1.06
N ASN A 39 11.91 3.47 -0.13
CA ASN A 39 13.10 2.75 0.30
C ASN A 39 13.12 1.36 -0.32
N TYR A 40 14.00 1.16 -1.25
CA TYR A 40 14.17 -0.15 -1.88
C TYR A 40 15.56 -0.31 -2.44
#